data_a7ec841852c61fdcdf6aeeee62ed5e16
#
_entry.id   a7ec841852c61fdcdf6aeeee62ed5e16
#
_cell.length_a   1.000
_cell.length_b   1.000
_cell.length_c   1.000
_cell.angle_alpha   90.00
_cell.angle_beta   90.00
_cell.angle_gamma   90.00
#
_symmetry.space_group_name_H-M   'P 1'
#
loop_
_entity.id
_entity.type
_entity.pdbx_description
1 polymer ?
#
loop_
_entity_poly.entity_id
_entity_poly.type
_entity_poly.pdbx_seq_one_letter_code
_entity_poly.pdbx_strand_id
1 'polypeptide(L)'
;AFDQVRRLAGGVGHESVLVVTIEHTSWDFLERARQDRLVFDSVIRMPRWSLQEVRDLIERRTKEAGIEPDFANVIDSGAFAIDEDLSPEERKKFQYFRRLHDYTDGNPAIALEYWRRSLFVIAETGQVVALTFERPNADELSNLPAPALLVMRAILQMGRAKAGAIERSTHLPSPTI
;
A
#
# COMPACT_ATOMS: atom_id res chain seq x y z
N ALA A 1 -3.63 22.54 -8.87
CA ALA A 1 -4.57 21.57 -8.26
C ALA A 1 -5.24 22.16 -7.01
N PHE A 2 -4.49 22.68 -6.05
CA PHE A 2 -5.03 23.15 -4.75
C PHE A 2 -5.94 24.39 -4.89
N ASP A 3 -5.63 25.33 -5.76
CA ASP A 3 -6.48 26.50 -6.02
C ASP A 3 -7.82 26.12 -6.66
N GLN A 4 -7.87 24.97 -7.35
CA GLN A 4 -9.13 24.40 -7.84
C GLN A 4 -9.97 23.84 -6.69
N VAL A 5 -9.37 23.12 -5.76
CA VAL A 5 -10.06 22.61 -4.56
C VAL A 5 -10.62 23.75 -3.74
N ARG A 6 -9.83 24.82 -3.53
CA ARG A 6 -10.25 26.02 -2.82
C ARG A 6 -11.42 26.74 -3.50
N ARG A 7 -11.40 26.85 -4.84
CA ARG A 7 -12.52 27.43 -5.60
C ARG A 7 -13.77 26.60 -5.48
N LEU A 8 -13.63 25.26 -5.54
CA LEU A 8 -14.74 24.33 -5.35
C LEU A 8 -15.30 24.44 -3.93
N ALA A 9 -14.45 24.46 -2.90
CA ALA A 9 -14.88 24.63 -1.51
C ALA A 9 -15.60 25.96 -1.25
N GLY A 10 -15.13 27.06 -1.87
CA GLY A 10 -15.78 28.37 -1.77
C GLY A 10 -17.10 28.51 -2.55
N GLY A 11 -17.38 27.58 -3.48
CA GLY A 11 -18.62 27.51 -4.25
C GLY A 11 -19.67 26.55 -3.68
N VAL A 12 -19.34 25.81 -2.63
CA VAL A 12 -20.26 24.86 -1.99
C VAL A 12 -21.27 25.63 -1.14
N GLY A 13 -22.56 25.52 -1.47
CA GLY A 13 -23.64 26.13 -0.69
C GLY A 13 -23.81 25.45 0.66
N HIS A 14 -24.55 26.09 1.57
CA HIS A 14 -24.78 25.60 2.94
C HIS A 14 -25.45 24.21 3.04
N GLU A 15 -26.03 23.72 1.95
CA GLU A 15 -26.71 22.41 1.88
C GLU A 15 -25.85 21.32 1.23
N SER A 16 -24.59 21.61 0.90
CA SER A 16 -23.71 20.69 0.18
C SER A 16 -22.45 20.39 0.98
N VAL A 17 -21.97 19.14 0.86
CA VAL A 17 -20.71 18.71 1.49
C VAL A 17 -19.72 18.36 0.39
N LEU A 18 -18.54 18.96 0.42
CA LEU A 18 -17.41 18.60 -0.43
C LEU A 18 -16.49 17.65 0.31
N VAL A 19 -16.40 16.41 -0.17
CA VAL A 19 -15.44 15.41 0.34
C VAL A 19 -14.28 15.30 -0.63
N VAL A 20 -13.06 15.51 -0.12
CA VAL A 20 -11.82 15.38 -0.89
C VAL A 20 -10.96 14.31 -0.27
N THR A 21 -10.57 13.32 -1.05
CA THR A 21 -9.61 12.30 -0.63
C THR A 21 -8.21 12.69 -1.09
N ILE A 22 -7.27 12.67 -0.16
CA ILE A 22 -5.87 13.05 -0.41
C ILE A 22 -4.99 11.94 0.14
N GLU A 23 -3.98 11.54 -0.62
CA GLU A 23 -2.99 10.59 -0.17
C GLU A 23 -2.17 11.17 1.00
N HIS A 24 -1.83 10.31 1.98
CA HIS A 24 -1.17 10.74 3.21
C HIS A 24 0.13 11.52 2.97
N THR A 25 0.99 11.02 2.08
CA THR A 25 2.25 11.69 1.72
C THR A 25 2.04 13.07 1.10
N SER A 26 1.00 13.20 0.29
CA SER A 26 0.61 14.48 -0.32
C SER A 26 0.00 15.43 0.70
N TRP A 27 -0.74 14.90 1.68
CA TRP A 27 -1.30 15.69 2.77
C TRP A 27 -0.21 16.28 3.67
N ASP A 28 0.76 15.50 4.09
CA ASP A 28 1.88 15.97 4.93
C ASP A 28 2.70 17.06 4.25
N PHE A 29 2.83 16.99 2.91
CA PHE A 29 3.46 18.05 2.13
C PHE A 29 2.61 19.32 2.12
N LEU A 30 1.29 19.19 1.90
CA LEU A 30 0.37 20.33 1.88
C LEU A 30 0.28 21.02 3.26
N GLU A 31 0.25 20.25 4.32
CA GLU A 31 0.22 20.74 5.70
C GLU A 31 1.49 21.54 6.03
N ARG A 32 2.67 21.06 5.64
CA ARG A 32 3.94 21.78 5.81
C ARG A 32 4.06 23.02 4.94
N ALA A 33 3.56 22.97 3.72
CA ALA A 33 3.63 24.10 2.79
C ALA A 33 2.66 25.24 3.12
N ARG A 34 1.65 25.01 3.95
CA ARG A 34 0.55 25.96 4.22
C ARG A 34 0.16 26.03 5.70
N GLN A 35 1.10 26.32 6.57
CA GLN A 35 0.94 26.36 8.03
C GLN A 35 -0.23 27.21 8.54
N ASP A 36 -0.80 28.15 7.76
CA ASP A 36 -1.72 29.16 8.25
C ASP A 36 -3.15 29.11 7.68
N ARG A 37 -3.54 28.11 6.88
CA ARG A 37 -4.86 28.12 6.23
C ARG A 37 -5.55 26.77 6.27
N LEU A 38 -6.46 26.60 7.20
CA LEU A 38 -7.47 25.55 7.17
C LEU A 38 -8.34 25.75 5.90
N VAL A 39 -8.25 24.81 4.97
CA VAL A 39 -9.06 24.81 3.75
C VAL A 39 -10.28 23.91 3.92
N PHE A 40 -10.21 23.01 4.89
CA PHE A 40 -11.24 22.05 5.20
C PHE A 40 -11.74 22.27 6.63
N ASP A 41 -13.05 22.23 6.80
CA ASP A 41 -13.71 22.37 8.12
C ASP A 41 -13.42 21.14 8.99
N SER A 42 -13.21 19.99 8.36
CA SER A 42 -12.87 18.74 9.04
C SER A 42 -11.86 17.92 8.24
N VAL A 43 -10.91 17.31 8.93
CA VAL A 43 -9.92 16.40 8.37
C VAL A 43 -10.03 15.06 9.06
N ILE A 44 -10.38 14.03 8.31
CA ILE A 44 -10.43 12.66 8.81
C ILE A 44 -9.18 11.93 8.29
N ARG A 45 -8.30 11.55 9.19
CA ARG A 45 -7.15 10.70 8.85
C ARG A 45 -7.57 9.24 8.98
N MET A 46 -7.49 8.50 7.88
CA MET A 46 -7.72 7.06 7.90
C MET A 46 -6.57 6.37 8.65
N PRO A 47 -6.84 5.62 9.73
CA PRO A 47 -5.80 4.89 10.42
C PRO A 47 -5.27 3.76 9.53
N ARG A 48 -4.06 3.30 9.85
CA ARG A 48 -3.53 2.06 9.28
C ARG A 48 -4.34 0.88 9.81
N TRP A 49 -4.52 -0.10 8.97
CA TRP A 49 -5.23 -1.30 9.37
C TRP A 49 -4.37 -2.14 10.32
N SER A 50 -4.99 -2.70 11.33
CA SER A 50 -4.35 -3.68 12.21
C SER A 50 -4.05 -4.98 11.47
N LEU A 51 -3.18 -5.80 12.07
CA LEU A 51 -2.90 -7.16 11.58
C LEU A 51 -4.19 -7.97 11.36
N GLN A 52 -5.13 -7.89 12.31
CA GLN A 52 -6.38 -8.63 12.23
C GLN A 52 -7.26 -8.15 11.08
N GLU A 53 -7.40 -6.83 10.88
CA GLU A 53 -8.19 -6.28 9.77
C GLU A 53 -7.62 -6.65 8.40
N VAL A 54 -6.28 -6.61 8.26
CA VAL A 54 -5.60 -7.04 7.02
C VAL A 54 -5.82 -8.54 6.77
N ARG A 55 -5.68 -9.36 7.82
CA ARG A 55 -5.93 -10.79 7.76
C ARG A 55 -7.37 -11.09 7.36
N ASP A 56 -8.34 -10.49 8.02
CA ASP A 56 -9.78 -10.70 7.76
C ASP A 56 -10.16 -10.32 6.33
N LEU A 57 -9.61 -9.22 5.82
CA LEU A 57 -9.80 -8.81 4.42
C LEU A 57 -9.30 -9.89 3.46
N ILE A 58 -8.07 -10.37 3.67
CA ILE A 58 -7.44 -11.36 2.79
C ILE A 58 -8.19 -12.69 2.86
N GLU A 59 -8.50 -13.17 4.06
CA GLU A 59 -9.24 -14.42 4.25
C GLU A 59 -10.62 -14.36 3.61
N ARG A 60 -11.33 -13.24 3.76
CA ARG A 60 -12.62 -13.03 3.08
C ARG A 60 -12.48 -13.10 1.57
N ARG A 61 -11.54 -12.35 0.99
CA ARG A 61 -11.32 -12.32 -0.47
C ARG A 61 -10.91 -13.68 -1.02
N THR A 62 -10.09 -14.39 -0.29
CA THR A 62 -9.63 -15.74 -0.65
C THR A 62 -10.79 -16.73 -0.63
N LYS A 63 -11.63 -16.66 0.39
CA LYS A 63 -12.85 -17.48 0.50
C LYS A 63 -13.88 -17.15 -0.59
N GLU A 64 -14.11 -15.86 -0.87
CA GLU A 64 -15.01 -15.41 -1.95
C GLU A 64 -14.53 -15.92 -3.33
N ALA A 65 -13.22 -16.07 -3.51
CA ALA A 65 -12.62 -16.64 -4.72
C ALA A 65 -12.64 -18.17 -4.76
N GLY A 66 -13.10 -18.84 -3.71
CA GLY A 66 -13.10 -20.31 -3.60
C GLY A 66 -11.70 -20.92 -3.50
N ILE A 67 -10.73 -20.16 -2.97
CA ILE A 67 -9.34 -20.58 -2.84
C ILE A 67 -9.07 -20.99 -1.40
N GLU A 68 -8.41 -22.14 -1.21
CA GLU A 68 -7.90 -22.62 0.09
C GLU A 68 -6.38 -22.81 -0.02
N PRO A 69 -5.58 -21.81 0.29
CA PRO A 69 -4.13 -21.88 0.13
C PRO A 69 -3.49 -22.66 1.29
N ASP A 70 -2.55 -23.52 0.95
CA ASP A 70 -1.69 -24.23 1.89
C ASP A 70 -0.48 -23.35 2.26
N PHE A 71 -0.19 -23.25 3.56
CA PHE A 71 0.91 -22.47 4.11
C PHE A 71 2.14 -23.33 4.47
N ALA A 72 2.16 -24.61 4.11
CA ALA A 72 3.27 -25.52 4.45
C ALA A 72 4.64 -25.01 3.96
N ASN A 73 4.67 -24.31 2.84
CA ASN A 73 5.88 -23.79 2.21
C ASN A 73 6.30 -22.39 2.67
N VAL A 74 5.58 -21.80 3.63
CA VAL A 74 5.99 -20.54 4.25
C VAL A 74 7.22 -20.79 5.12
N ILE A 75 8.27 -20.00 4.88
CA ILE A 75 9.52 -20.11 5.63
C ILE A 75 9.28 -19.61 7.06
N ASP A 76 9.49 -20.48 8.03
CA ASP A 76 9.51 -20.13 9.45
C ASP A 76 10.83 -19.41 9.75
N SER A 77 10.74 -18.11 10.00
CA SER A 77 11.91 -17.30 10.31
C SER A 77 12.28 -17.30 11.79
N GLY A 78 11.45 -17.93 12.66
CA GLY A 78 11.66 -17.89 14.12
C GLY A 78 11.66 -16.48 14.74
N ALA A 79 11.38 -15.45 13.94
CA ALA A 79 11.58 -14.05 14.31
C ALA A 79 10.52 -13.49 15.28
N PHE A 80 9.45 -14.26 15.53
CA PHE A 80 8.34 -13.78 16.37
C PHE A 80 8.05 -14.76 17.47
N ALA A 81 7.86 -14.24 18.69
CA ALA A 81 7.28 -15.03 19.78
C ALA A 81 5.84 -15.39 19.39
N ILE A 82 5.58 -16.68 19.24
CA ILE A 82 4.27 -17.22 18.87
C ILE A 82 3.78 -18.05 20.04
N ASP A 83 2.47 -18.02 20.22
CA ASP A 83 1.80 -18.83 21.20
C ASP A 83 2.14 -20.32 20.98
N GLU A 84 2.66 -20.99 22.00
CA GLU A 84 3.11 -22.39 21.91
C GLU A 84 1.95 -23.35 21.67
N ASP A 85 0.72 -22.92 21.93
CA ASP A 85 -0.50 -23.72 21.77
C ASP A 85 -1.01 -23.81 20.32
N LEU A 86 -0.44 -23.02 19.37
CA LEU A 86 -0.85 -23.07 17.97
C LEU A 86 -0.27 -24.30 17.25
N SER A 87 -1.05 -24.88 16.35
CA SER A 87 -0.57 -25.93 15.45
C SER A 87 0.56 -25.38 14.54
N PRO A 88 1.45 -26.24 14.01
CA PRO A 88 2.53 -25.81 13.12
C PRO A 88 2.03 -25.05 11.89
N GLU A 89 0.87 -25.41 11.35
CA GLU A 89 0.26 -24.76 10.20
C GLU A 89 -0.28 -23.37 10.56
N GLU A 90 -0.98 -23.26 11.68
CA GLU A 90 -1.48 -21.97 12.18
C GLU A 90 -0.34 -21.01 12.51
N ARG A 91 0.78 -21.52 13.04
CA ARG A 91 1.99 -20.72 13.27
C ARG A 91 2.53 -20.14 11.95
N LYS A 92 2.68 -20.95 10.92
CA LYS A 92 3.14 -20.49 9.60
C LYS A 92 2.20 -19.47 8.99
N LYS A 93 0.89 -19.72 9.08
CA LYS A 93 -0.15 -18.79 8.63
C LYS A 93 -0.08 -17.46 9.39
N PHE A 94 0.04 -17.49 10.71
CA PHE A 94 0.19 -16.31 11.55
C PHE A 94 1.45 -15.51 11.19
N GLN A 95 2.59 -16.20 11.06
CA GLN A 95 3.86 -15.56 10.68
C GLN A 95 3.80 -14.89 9.32
N TYR A 96 3.14 -15.54 8.35
CA TYR A 96 2.93 -14.97 7.02
C TYR A 96 2.17 -13.64 7.11
N PHE A 97 1.01 -13.63 7.78
CA PHE A 97 0.19 -12.42 7.90
C PHE A 97 0.89 -11.32 8.69
N ARG A 98 1.62 -11.67 9.74
CA ARG A 98 2.40 -10.69 10.49
C ARG A 98 3.49 -10.06 9.65
N ARG A 99 4.27 -10.87 8.93
CA ARG A 99 5.29 -10.36 8.00
C ARG A 99 4.67 -9.47 6.91
N LEU A 100 3.53 -9.88 6.38
CA LEU A 100 2.81 -9.10 5.37
C LEU A 100 2.34 -7.75 5.92
N HIS A 101 1.74 -7.75 7.10
CA HIS A 101 1.29 -6.53 7.77
C HIS A 101 2.47 -5.59 8.05
N ASP A 102 3.55 -6.08 8.65
CA ASP A 102 4.73 -5.28 9.00
C ASP A 102 5.39 -4.69 7.75
N TYR A 103 5.41 -5.43 6.65
CA TYR A 103 5.98 -4.96 5.40
C TYR A 103 5.10 -3.91 4.70
N THR A 104 3.80 -4.09 4.73
CA THR A 104 2.83 -3.20 4.05
C THR A 104 2.36 -2.06 4.93
N ASP A 105 2.80 -2.05 6.20
CA ASP A 105 2.46 -1.05 7.20
C ASP A 105 0.95 -0.86 7.35
N GLY A 106 0.22 -1.98 7.30
CA GLY A 106 -1.24 -2.01 7.39
C GLY A 106 -1.96 -1.40 6.19
N ASN A 107 -1.29 -1.22 5.04
CA ASN A 107 -1.94 -0.76 3.82
C ASN A 107 -2.67 -1.92 3.13
N PRO A 108 -4.03 -1.94 3.10
CA PRO A 108 -4.79 -3.06 2.58
C PRO A 108 -4.58 -3.30 1.07
N ALA A 109 -4.38 -2.25 0.28
CA ALA A 109 -4.17 -2.38 -1.17
C ALA A 109 -2.82 -3.05 -1.48
N ILE A 110 -1.77 -2.63 -0.77
CA ILE A 110 -0.44 -3.22 -0.91
C ILE A 110 -0.46 -4.66 -0.38
N ALA A 111 -1.12 -4.91 0.75
CA ALA A 111 -1.23 -6.25 1.32
C ALA A 111 -1.94 -7.23 0.36
N LEU A 112 -3.03 -6.83 -0.27
CA LEU A 112 -3.71 -7.64 -1.28
C LEU A 112 -2.84 -7.92 -2.51
N GLU A 113 -2.05 -6.96 -2.96
CA GLU A 113 -1.14 -7.15 -4.10
C GLU A 113 -0.02 -8.15 -3.77
N TYR A 114 0.60 -8.04 -2.59
CA TYR A 114 1.60 -9.01 -2.16
C TYR A 114 1.00 -10.39 -1.90
N TRP A 115 -0.20 -10.45 -1.33
CA TRP A 115 -0.94 -11.69 -1.17
C TRP A 115 -1.17 -12.38 -2.51
N ARG A 116 -1.71 -11.66 -3.48
CA ARG A 116 -1.95 -12.19 -4.83
C ARG A 116 -0.68 -12.76 -5.47
N ARG A 117 0.46 -12.09 -5.28
CA ARG A 117 1.76 -12.52 -5.80
C ARG A 117 2.36 -13.71 -5.07
N SER A 118 1.90 -13.97 -3.85
CA SER A 118 2.36 -15.12 -3.05
C SER A 118 1.62 -16.42 -3.38
N LEU A 119 0.53 -16.35 -4.13
CA LEU A 119 -0.26 -17.53 -4.46
C LEU A 119 0.25 -18.19 -5.75
N PHE A 120 0.52 -19.49 -5.64
CA PHE A 120 0.97 -20.31 -6.75
C PHE A 120 0.11 -21.55 -6.85
N VAL A 121 -0.15 -22.00 -8.07
CA VAL A 121 -0.86 -23.25 -8.35
C VAL A 121 0.16 -24.32 -8.69
N ILE A 122 0.13 -25.43 -7.95
CA ILE A 122 0.94 -26.61 -8.28
C ILE A 122 0.30 -27.29 -9.48
N ALA A 123 1.02 -27.33 -10.61
CA ALA A 123 0.48 -27.80 -11.88
C ALA A 123 -0.04 -29.25 -11.83
N GLU A 124 0.62 -30.13 -11.06
CA GLU A 124 0.31 -31.55 -10.97
C GLU A 124 -0.96 -31.84 -10.16
N THR A 125 -1.24 -31.04 -9.14
CA THR A 125 -2.35 -31.29 -8.20
C THR A 125 -3.48 -30.29 -8.32
N GLY A 126 -3.22 -29.13 -8.92
CA GLY A 126 -4.14 -27.98 -8.90
C GLY A 126 -4.23 -27.29 -7.52
N GLN A 127 -3.43 -27.73 -6.54
CA GLN A 127 -3.43 -27.14 -5.20
C GLN A 127 -2.84 -25.73 -5.23
N VAL A 128 -3.46 -24.82 -4.49
CA VAL A 128 -2.94 -23.46 -4.28
C VAL A 128 -2.05 -23.47 -3.05
N VAL A 129 -0.85 -22.95 -3.18
CA VAL A 129 0.10 -22.79 -2.07
C VAL A 129 0.43 -21.31 -1.89
N ALA A 130 0.60 -20.90 -0.63
CA ALA A 130 1.13 -19.60 -0.29
C ALA A 130 2.65 -19.70 -0.10
N LEU A 131 3.41 -18.91 -0.83
CA LEU A 131 4.85 -18.78 -0.66
C LEU A 131 5.18 -17.47 0.06
N THR A 132 6.34 -17.44 0.70
CA THR A 132 6.85 -16.20 1.27
C THR A 132 7.09 -15.20 0.14
N PHE A 133 6.50 -13.99 0.24
CA PHE A 133 6.72 -12.95 -0.77
C PHE A 133 8.13 -12.40 -0.70
N GLU A 134 8.67 -12.09 -1.87
CA GLU A 134 9.97 -11.42 -2.00
C GLU A 134 9.82 -9.92 -1.73
N ARG A 135 10.77 -9.38 -0.99
CA ARG A 135 10.88 -7.94 -0.77
C ARG A 135 11.74 -7.34 -1.88
N PRO A 136 11.39 -6.14 -2.39
CA PRO A 136 12.33 -5.42 -3.24
C PRO A 136 13.67 -5.24 -2.53
N ASN A 137 14.74 -5.46 -3.26
CA ASN A 137 16.08 -5.28 -2.71
C ASN A 137 16.36 -3.78 -2.56
N ALA A 138 16.63 -3.33 -1.32
CA ALA A 138 16.96 -1.94 -1.05
C ALA A 138 18.24 -1.48 -1.78
N ASP A 139 19.18 -2.40 -1.99
CA ASP A 139 20.42 -2.10 -2.71
C ASP A 139 20.16 -1.83 -4.19
N GLU A 140 19.21 -2.53 -4.81
CA GLU A 140 18.78 -2.25 -6.18
C GLU A 140 18.19 -0.85 -6.32
N LEU A 141 17.37 -0.43 -5.34
CA LEU A 141 16.83 0.94 -5.31
C LEU A 141 17.94 1.98 -5.13
N SER A 142 18.92 1.70 -4.29
CA SER A 142 20.05 2.61 -4.04
C SER A 142 20.98 2.76 -5.25
N ASN A 143 21.00 1.75 -6.13
CA ASN A 143 21.80 1.75 -7.35
C ASN A 143 21.07 2.38 -8.56
N LEU A 144 19.83 2.83 -8.39
CA LEU A 144 19.11 3.50 -9.46
C LEU A 144 19.77 4.86 -9.80
N PRO A 145 19.83 5.23 -11.08
CA PRO A 145 20.35 6.53 -11.49
C PRO A 145 19.46 7.66 -10.93
N ALA A 146 20.07 8.82 -10.64
CA ALA A 146 19.38 9.96 -10.06
C ALA A 146 18.07 10.36 -10.79
N PRO A 147 17.99 10.35 -12.14
CA PRO A 147 16.72 10.59 -12.82
C PRO A 147 15.61 9.61 -12.45
N ALA A 148 15.91 8.31 -12.32
CA ALA A 148 14.93 7.29 -11.93
C ALA A 148 14.43 7.52 -10.49
N LEU A 149 15.31 7.89 -9.57
CA LEU A 149 14.93 8.25 -8.20
C LEU A 149 14.01 9.48 -8.15
N LEU A 150 14.27 10.49 -8.99
CA LEU A 150 13.42 11.69 -9.11
C LEU A 150 12.03 11.31 -9.65
N VAL A 151 11.95 10.45 -10.66
CA VAL A 151 10.69 9.94 -11.21
C VAL A 151 9.92 9.16 -10.14
N MET A 152 10.57 8.24 -9.44
CA MET A 152 9.95 7.48 -8.35
C MET A 152 9.43 8.39 -7.24
N ARG A 153 10.21 9.38 -6.83
CA ARG A 153 9.78 10.38 -5.85
C ARG A 153 8.55 11.16 -6.34
N ALA A 154 8.52 11.57 -7.60
CA ALA A 154 7.38 12.24 -8.18
C ALA A 154 6.12 11.37 -8.20
N ILE A 155 6.25 10.07 -8.55
CA ILE A 155 5.16 9.11 -8.52
C ILE A 155 4.65 8.93 -7.08
N LEU A 156 5.53 8.76 -6.10
CA LEU A 156 5.16 8.64 -4.69
C LEU A 156 4.40 9.87 -4.19
N GLN A 157 4.80 11.06 -4.61
CA GLN A 157 4.15 12.32 -4.21
C GLN A 157 2.79 12.54 -4.87
N MET A 158 2.61 12.05 -6.10
CA MET A 158 1.39 12.27 -6.89
C MET A 158 0.41 11.08 -6.83
N GLY A 159 0.85 9.94 -6.30
CA GLY A 159 0.11 8.67 -6.25
C GLY A 159 -0.08 8.06 -7.63
N ARG A 160 -0.78 8.75 -8.53
CA ARG A 160 -0.93 8.40 -9.94
C ARG A 160 -0.53 9.58 -10.79
N ALA A 161 0.49 9.41 -11.63
CA ALA A 161 0.99 10.48 -12.49
C ALA A 161 1.05 10.04 -13.94
N LYS A 162 0.64 10.95 -14.85
CA LYS A 162 0.91 10.82 -16.28
C LYS A 162 2.33 11.31 -16.57
N ALA A 163 2.97 10.80 -17.61
CA ALA A 163 4.32 11.20 -18.01
C ALA A 163 4.51 12.73 -18.04
N GLY A 164 3.61 13.48 -18.65
CA GLY A 164 3.69 14.94 -18.68
C GLY A 164 3.53 15.64 -17.31
N ALA A 165 2.95 14.98 -16.29
CA ALA A 165 2.93 15.52 -14.93
C ALA A 165 4.27 15.28 -14.22
N ILE A 166 4.88 14.12 -14.46
CA ILE A 166 6.22 13.79 -13.97
C ILE A 166 7.25 14.74 -14.58
N GLU A 167 7.20 14.96 -15.92
CA GLU A 167 8.07 15.90 -16.64
C GLU A 167 8.03 17.30 -16.02
N ARG A 168 6.82 17.84 -15.77
CA ARG A 168 6.67 19.15 -15.12
C ARG A 168 7.20 19.21 -13.69
N SER A 169 7.12 18.11 -12.93
CA SER A 169 7.55 18.10 -11.53
C SER A 169 9.03 17.80 -11.35
N THR A 170 9.61 17.04 -12.28
CA THR A 170 11.03 16.63 -12.23
C THR A 170 11.92 17.44 -13.13
N HIS A 171 11.35 18.19 -14.10
CA HIS A 171 12.06 18.87 -15.18
C HIS A 171 12.91 17.94 -16.06
N LEU A 172 12.59 16.63 -16.05
CA LEU A 172 13.23 15.64 -16.91
C LEU A 172 12.49 15.58 -18.25
N PRO A 173 13.21 15.49 -19.38
CA PRO A 173 12.58 15.34 -20.69
C PRO A 173 11.86 13.99 -20.83
N SER A 174 10.77 13.96 -21.57
CA SER A 174 9.92 12.79 -21.77
C SER A 174 10.64 11.49 -22.15
N PRO A 175 11.72 11.52 -22.97
CA PRO A 175 12.48 10.33 -23.31
C PRO A 175 13.24 9.68 -22.12
N THR A 176 13.39 10.42 -21.01
CA THR A 176 14.10 9.95 -19.80
C THR A 176 13.12 9.33 -18.80
N ILE A 177 11.83 9.54 -18.97
CA ILE A 177 10.73 9.06 -18.12
C ILE A 177 10.12 7.78 -18.70
#